data_61854f3246f74aba7d58cc915c10f66e
#
_entry.id   61854f3246f74aba7d58cc915c10f66e
#
_cell.length_a   1.000
_cell.length_b   1.000
_cell.length_c   1.000
_cell.angle_alpha   90.00
_cell.angle_beta   90.00
_cell.angle_gamma   90.00
#
_symmetry.space_group_name_H-M   'P 1'
#
loop_
_entity.id
_entity.type
_entity.pdbx_description
1 polymer ?
#
loop_
_entity_poly.entity_id
_entity_poly.type
_entity_poly.pdbx_seq_one_letter_code
_entity_poly.pdbx_strand_id
1 'polypeptide(L)'
;MKEAIFKCLLGIILVSAVSGCSNNTRAKQEPEATAQKESVRDTVKENYVKFLDEAAAAPITEYELYDGFRFDMSKKQFNSRYSKYKKKENDYVQIKINNQVYTAKLEGKYLNDKLYNLEFTILSVGSGDYKAPSSSAVNSLVNYFSSQYSDYKHLFIREPLTTGPTHLWKKNNLIVSVSSLYAGSEINSISLEYENYPIIRGISKKLSADQMKRIRERAEAKKNNENDPVVGMFKCKKTNDKYLFNGDGTGYFFTGGTNTEFKWSRKDDIVTLTYDAFGKEYLLFDYKKKTLKEDSESYGMLVFEKI
;
A
#
# COMPACT_ATOMS: atom_id res chain seq x y z
N MET A 1 9.79 -1.12 -5.47
CA MET A 1 9.62 -1.45 -4.03
C MET A 1 8.65 -0.54 -3.27
N LYS A 2 7.94 0.41 -3.92
CA LYS A 2 6.93 1.29 -3.28
C LYS A 2 5.48 0.81 -3.44
N GLU A 3 5.23 -0.22 -4.25
CA GLU A 3 3.87 -0.68 -4.56
C GLU A 3 3.30 -1.76 -3.61
N ALA A 4 4.13 -2.48 -2.88
CA ALA A 4 3.65 -3.58 -2.03
C ALA A 4 2.96 -3.11 -0.74
N ILE A 5 3.33 -1.93 -0.22
CA ILE A 5 2.76 -1.37 1.03
C ILE A 5 1.32 -0.85 0.80
N PHE A 6 0.98 -0.50 -0.45
CA PHE A 6 -0.32 0.08 -0.79
C PHE A 6 -1.45 -0.97 -0.89
N LYS A 7 -1.13 -2.23 -1.12
CA LYS A 7 -2.14 -3.28 -1.32
C LYS A 7 -2.78 -3.82 -0.03
N CYS A 8 -2.11 -3.77 1.10
CA CYS A 8 -2.68 -4.24 2.37
C CYS A 8 -3.71 -3.29 3.01
N LEU A 9 -3.62 -1.98 2.74
CA LEU A 9 -4.52 -0.97 3.34
C LEU A 9 -5.75 -0.63 2.47
N LEU A 10 -5.74 -0.95 1.17
CA LEU A 10 -6.81 -0.58 0.22
C LEU A 10 -7.79 -1.72 -0.10
N GLY A 11 -7.58 -2.93 0.41
CA GLY A 11 -8.48 -4.07 0.20
C GLY A 11 -9.88 -3.94 0.84
N ILE A 12 -10.14 -2.87 1.60
CA ILE A 12 -11.37 -2.75 2.40
C ILE A 12 -12.49 -1.90 1.73
N ILE A 13 -12.23 -1.16 0.64
CA ILE A 13 -13.21 -0.16 0.12
C ILE A 13 -13.52 -0.30 -1.37
N LEU A 14 -13.57 -1.45 -1.97
CA LEU A 14 -14.14 -1.56 -3.32
C LEU A 14 -14.69 -2.97 -3.60
N VAL A 15 -15.89 -3.22 -3.12
CA VAL A 15 -16.81 -4.17 -3.75
C VAL A 15 -18.16 -3.48 -3.90
N SER A 16 -18.38 -2.86 -5.03
CA SER A 16 -19.72 -2.53 -5.51
C SER A 16 -19.81 -2.85 -6.99
N ALA A 17 -20.71 -3.76 -7.28
CA ALA A 17 -21.51 -3.94 -8.48
C ALA A 17 -20.80 -4.19 -9.82
N VAL A 18 -20.79 -5.44 -10.22
CA VAL A 18 -21.05 -5.77 -11.63
C VAL A 18 -22.18 -6.80 -11.67
N SER A 19 -23.38 -6.33 -12.06
CA SER A 19 -24.50 -7.17 -12.46
C SER A 19 -24.25 -7.60 -13.90
N GLY A 20 -24.09 -8.88 -14.13
CA GLY A 20 -24.06 -9.50 -15.45
C GLY A 20 -25.08 -10.62 -15.49
N CYS A 21 -26.17 -10.40 -16.22
CA CYS A 21 -27.20 -11.40 -16.51
C CYS A 21 -26.65 -12.57 -17.34
N SER A 22 -26.92 -13.80 -16.94
CA SER A 22 -27.10 -14.90 -17.86
C SER A 22 -28.03 -15.95 -17.25
N ASN A 23 -29.10 -16.23 -17.95
CA ASN A 23 -30.12 -17.25 -17.66
C ASN A 23 -29.57 -18.66 -17.81
N ASN A 24 -29.82 -19.58 -16.88
CA ASN A 24 -30.69 -20.75 -17.09
C ASN A 24 -30.69 -21.72 -15.90
N THR A 25 -31.96 -21.99 -15.44
CA THR A 25 -32.55 -23.23 -14.89
C THR A 25 -31.68 -24.24 -14.13
N ARG A 26 -31.89 -24.37 -12.85
CA ARG A 26 -32.35 -25.50 -12.04
C ARG A 26 -31.88 -25.49 -10.59
N ALA A 27 -32.84 -25.85 -9.76
CA ALA A 27 -32.75 -26.32 -8.38
C ALA A 27 -32.79 -25.25 -7.28
N LYS A 28 -34.01 -25.13 -6.72
CA LYS A 28 -34.29 -24.61 -5.38
C LYS A 28 -33.60 -25.50 -4.35
N GLN A 29 -32.64 -24.85 -3.61
CA GLN A 29 -32.28 -25.10 -2.21
C GLN A 29 -30.88 -24.49 -1.97
N GLU A 30 -30.79 -23.18 -1.68
CA GLU A 30 -29.61 -22.56 -1.03
C GLU A 30 -29.78 -21.09 -0.63
N PRO A 31 -30.87 -20.62 -0.02
CA PRO A 31 -30.89 -19.28 0.56
C PRO A 31 -30.40 -19.24 2.01
N GLU A 32 -30.56 -20.31 2.82
CA GLU A 32 -30.23 -20.27 4.25
C GLU A 32 -28.72 -20.39 4.55
N ALA A 33 -28.00 -21.24 3.81
CA ALA A 33 -26.59 -21.44 4.02
C ALA A 33 -25.72 -20.20 3.59
N THR A 34 -26.20 -19.46 2.60
CA THR A 34 -25.54 -18.24 2.11
C THR A 34 -25.76 -17.08 3.09
N ALA A 35 -26.98 -16.90 3.58
CA ALA A 35 -27.31 -15.87 4.57
C ALA A 35 -26.61 -16.10 5.92
N GLN A 36 -26.46 -17.34 6.38
CA GLN A 36 -25.69 -17.66 7.58
C GLN A 36 -24.19 -17.41 7.41
N LYS A 37 -23.60 -17.73 6.25
CA LYS A 37 -22.19 -17.43 5.95
C LYS A 37 -21.91 -15.92 5.87
N GLU A 38 -22.81 -15.12 5.30
CA GLU A 38 -22.71 -13.68 5.25
C GLU A 38 -22.82 -13.06 6.65
N SER A 39 -23.77 -13.45 7.48
CA SER A 39 -23.94 -12.93 8.84
C SER A 39 -22.73 -13.24 9.74
N VAL A 40 -22.13 -14.42 9.65
CA VAL A 40 -20.92 -14.78 10.39
C VAL A 40 -19.72 -13.96 9.92
N ARG A 41 -19.60 -13.72 8.60
CA ARG A 41 -18.53 -12.90 8.01
C ARG A 41 -18.61 -11.44 8.46
N ASP A 42 -19.80 -10.87 8.52
CA ASP A 42 -20.02 -9.49 8.97
C ASP A 42 -19.68 -9.34 10.46
N THR A 43 -20.07 -10.28 11.30
CA THR A 43 -19.73 -10.29 12.73
C THR A 43 -18.22 -10.36 12.96
N VAL A 44 -17.49 -11.19 12.20
CA VAL A 44 -16.02 -11.28 12.30
C VAL A 44 -15.37 -9.96 11.88
N LYS A 45 -15.84 -9.33 10.81
CA LYS A 45 -15.37 -8.04 10.32
C LYS A 45 -15.61 -6.93 11.35
N GLU A 46 -16.80 -6.86 11.92
CA GLU A 46 -17.14 -5.89 12.97
C GLU A 46 -16.25 -6.04 14.21
N ASN A 47 -16.04 -7.27 14.67
CA ASN A 47 -15.15 -7.56 15.80
C ASN A 47 -13.72 -7.15 15.50
N TYR A 48 -13.23 -7.37 14.28
CA TYR A 48 -11.90 -6.94 13.86
C TYR A 48 -11.77 -5.41 13.83
N VAL A 49 -12.72 -4.71 13.22
CA VAL A 49 -12.73 -3.24 13.18
C VAL A 49 -12.76 -2.67 14.60
N LYS A 50 -13.64 -3.19 15.46
CA LYS A 50 -13.71 -2.78 16.87
C LYS A 50 -12.40 -3.02 17.61
N PHE A 51 -11.75 -4.17 17.39
CA PHE A 51 -10.47 -4.51 17.99
C PHE A 51 -9.39 -3.48 17.62
N LEU A 52 -9.34 -3.08 16.34
CA LEU A 52 -8.40 -2.09 15.82
C LEU A 52 -8.73 -0.66 16.29
N ASP A 53 -10.01 -0.28 16.30
CA ASP A 53 -10.44 1.05 16.75
C ASP A 53 -10.17 1.26 18.25
N GLU A 54 -10.33 0.25 19.08
CA GLU A 54 -9.95 0.27 20.48
C GLU A 54 -8.43 0.49 20.65
N ALA A 55 -7.58 -0.17 19.86
CA ALA A 55 -6.14 0.05 19.87
C ALA A 55 -5.75 1.46 19.39
N ALA A 56 -6.45 1.96 18.35
CA ALA A 56 -6.20 3.29 17.79
C ALA A 56 -6.54 4.43 18.76
N ALA A 57 -7.52 4.23 19.64
CA ALA A 57 -7.96 5.18 20.65
C ALA A 57 -7.19 5.06 21.98
N ALA A 58 -6.39 4.02 22.15
CA ALA A 58 -5.69 3.76 23.40
C ALA A 58 -4.51 4.71 23.63
N PRO A 59 -4.16 5.02 24.89
CA PRO A 59 -2.96 5.77 25.21
C PRO A 59 -1.71 4.97 24.82
N ILE A 60 -0.64 5.69 24.44
CA ILE A 60 0.64 5.07 24.10
C ILE A 60 1.40 4.80 25.41
N THR A 61 1.29 3.58 25.91
CA THR A 61 1.89 3.14 27.17
C THR A 61 2.81 1.92 26.99
N GLU A 62 2.55 1.10 25.97
CA GLU A 62 3.36 -0.07 25.67
C GLU A 62 4.48 0.31 24.70
N TYR A 63 5.72 0.20 25.14
CA TYR A 63 6.91 0.54 24.36
C TYR A 63 7.83 -0.65 24.13
N GLU A 64 7.86 -1.59 25.07
CA GLU A 64 8.75 -2.75 25.02
C GLU A 64 8.28 -3.76 23.98
N LEU A 65 9.20 -4.22 23.15
CA LEU A 65 8.97 -5.19 22.11
C LEU A 65 9.85 -6.43 22.34
N TYR A 66 10.00 -7.25 21.33
CA TYR A 66 10.86 -8.41 21.39
C TYR A 66 12.33 -8.03 21.58
N ASP A 67 13.03 -8.74 22.48
CA ASP A 67 14.48 -8.65 22.70
C ASP A 67 15.00 -7.22 22.87
N GLY A 68 14.25 -6.37 23.62
CA GLY A 68 14.62 -5.01 23.96
C GLY A 68 14.59 -4.01 22.81
N PHE A 69 13.95 -4.32 21.69
CA PHE A 69 13.46 -3.28 20.78
C PHE A 69 12.36 -2.49 21.46
N ARG A 70 12.21 -1.21 21.07
CA ARG A 70 11.22 -0.30 21.65
C ARG A 70 10.66 0.62 20.59
N PHE A 71 9.39 0.99 20.73
CA PHE A 71 8.74 1.93 19.79
C PHE A 71 9.35 3.33 19.74
N ASP A 72 10.01 3.77 20.78
CA ASP A 72 10.64 5.09 20.83
C ASP A 72 12.10 5.11 20.32
N MET A 73 12.64 3.96 19.90
CA MET A 73 14.00 3.87 19.35
C MET A 73 14.16 4.69 18.08
N SER A 74 15.30 5.41 18.00
CA SER A 74 15.78 6.00 16.75
C SER A 74 16.30 4.92 15.80
N LYS A 75 16.39 5.25 14.51
CA LYS A 75 16.99 4.34 13.51
C LYS A 75 18.44 3.95 13.87
N LYS A 76 19.20 4.88 14.49
CA LYS A 76 20.57 4.61 14.94
C LYS A 76 20.58 3.56 16.07
N GLN A 77 19.70 3.70 17.06
CA GLN A 77 19.59 2.73 18.18
C GLN A 77 19.13 1.36 17.67
N PHE A 78 18.16 1.31 16.78
CA PHE A 78 17.71 0.10 16.11
C PHE A 78 18.87 -0.61 15.40
N ASN A 79 19.62 0.11 14.56
CA ASN A 79 20.76 -0.47 13.83
C ASN A 79 21.86 -1.00 14.77
N SER A 80 22.11 -0.29 15.88
CA SER A 80 23.05 -0.74 16.92
C SER A 80 22.61 -2.05 17.57
N ARG A 81 21.29 -2.23 17.79
CA ARG A 81 20.76 -3.49 18.32
C ARG A 81 20.74 -4.58 17.26
N TYR A 82 20.27 -4.26 16.06
CA TYR A 82 20.24 -5.17 14.91
C TYR A 82 21.64 -5.77 14.61
N SER A 83 22.71 -4.97 14.77
CA SER A 83 24.08 -5.41 14.52
C SER A 83 24.57 -6.53 15.48
N LYS A 84 23.88 -6.76 16.61
CA LYS A 84 24.20 -7.80 17.57
C LYS A 84 23.71 -9.20 17.15
N TYR A 85 22.77 -9.26 16.21
CA TYR A 85 22.28 -10.54 15.71
C TYR A 85 23.32 -11.21 14.81
N LYS A 86 23.37 -12.54 14.87
CA LYS A 86 24.16 -13.34 13.94
C LYS A 86 23.59 -13.22 12.55
N LYS A 87 24.33 -12.54 11.68
CA LYS A 87 23.95 -12.35 10.28
C LYS A 87 24.12 -13.63 9.48
N LYS A 88 23.20 -13.86 8.56
CA LYS A 88 23.26 -14.83 7.46
C LYS A 88 23.42 -14.08 6.15
N GLU A 89 23.50 -14.78 5.03
CA GLU A 89 23.47 -14.17 3.71
C GLU A 89 22.19 -13.33 3.48
N ASN A 90 22.27 -12.35 2.61
CA ASN A 90 21.14 -11.49 2.22
C ASN A 90 20.49 -10.69 3.37
N ASP A 91 21.27 -10.21 4.34
CA ASP A 91 20.76 -9.43 5.49
C ASP A 91 19.79 -10.18 6.41
N TYR A 92 19.71 -11.49 6.32
CA TYR A 92 18.95 -12.29 7.27
C TYR A 92 19.68 -12.41 8.60
N VAL A 93 18.90 -12.53 9.66
CA VAL A 93 19.40 -12.71 11.03
C VAL A 93 18.84 -13.99 11.65
N GLN A 94 19.58 -14.55 12.58
CA GLN A 94 19.06 -15.61 13.43
C GLN A 94 18.43 -15.01 14.68
N ILE A 95 17.16 -15.35 14.93
CA ILE A 95 16.43 -15.01 16.15
C ILE A 95 16.05 -16.29 16.89
N LYS A 96 15.92 -16.20 18.21
CA LYS A 96 15.58 -17.37 19.06
C LYS A 96 14.30 -17.07 19.82
N ILE A 97 13.21 -17.74 19.47
CA ILE A 97 11.92 -17.63 20.16
C ILE A 97 11.58 -18.99 20.73
N ASN A 98 11.29 -19.06 22.04
CA ASN A 98 10.91 -20.28 22.75
C ASN A 98 11.89 -21.47 22.47
N ASN A 99 13.20 -21.21 22.64
CA ASN A 99 14.27 -22.19 22.36
C ASN A 99 14.40 -22.67 20.91
N GLN A 100 13.55 -22.22 20.00
CA GLN A 100 13.64 -22.48 18.57
C GLN A 100 14.37 -21.35 17.87
N VAL A 101 15.27 -21.72 16.94
CA VAL A 101 15.99 -20.75 16.10
C VAL A 101 15.22 -20.56 14.80
N TYR A 102 15.10 -19.30 14.38
CA TYR A 102 14.48 -18.91 13.12
C TYR A 102 15.45 -18.05 12.32
N THR A 103 15.42 -18.16 11.01
CA THR A 103 16.07 -17.22 10.11
C THR A 103 15.02 -16.24 9.62
N ALA A 104 15.23 -14.97 9.89
CA ALA A 104 14.26 -13.91 9.60
C ALA A 104 14.91 -12.69 8.96
N LYS A 105 14.15 -11.97 8.18
CA LYS A 105 14.43 -10.58 7.82
C LYS A 105 13.79 -9.69 8.88
N LEU A 106 14.52 -8.69 9.35
CA LEU A 106 14.06 -7.76 10.37
C LEU A 106 13.97 -6.36 9.80
N GLU A 107 12.81 -5.75 9.90
CA GLU A 107 12.56 -4.40 9.40
C GLU A 107 11.89 -3.52 10.44
N GLY A 108 12.32 -2.25 10.51
CA GLY A 108 11.70 -1.22 11.35
C GLY A 108 11.12 -0.08 10.50
N LYS A 109 9.91 0.38 10.84
CA LYS A 109 9.29 1.56 10.22
C LYS A 109 9.29 2.73 11.19
N TYR A 110 9.59 3.94 10.69
CA TYR A 110 9.86 5.12 11.53
C TYR A 110 8.96 6.28 11.15
N LEU A 111 8.54 7.02 12.16
CA LEU A 111 7.92 8.34 12.03
C LEU A 111 8.71 9.32 12.89
N ASN A 112 9.24 10.39 12.31
CA ASN A 112 10.08 11.39 13.00
C ASN A 112 11.24 10.73 13.78
N ASP A 113 11.95 9.80 13.14
CA ASP A 113 13.06 9.00 13.69
C ASP A 113 12.70 8.12 14.91
N LYS A 114 11.41 7.85 15.13
CA LYS A 114 10.93 6.94 16.17
C LYS A 114 10.33 5.71 15.58
N LEU A 115 10.75 4.53 16.02
CA LEU A 115 10.20 3.24 15.62
C LEU A 115 8.72 3.17 16.01
N TYR A 116 7.85 2.80 15.08
CA TYR A 116 6.44 2.56 15.33
C TYR A 116 5.93 1.21 14.85
N ASN A 117 6.72 0.49 14.05
CA ASN A 117 6.44 -0.86 13.60
C ASN A 117 7.75 -1.63 13.52
N LEU A 118 7.74 -2.85 14.05
CA LEU A 118 8.83 -3.82 14.00
C LEU A 118 8.30 -5.10 13.37
N GLU A 119 8.90 -5.54 12.28
CA GLU A 119 8.48 -6.71 11.52
C GLU A 119 9.61 -7.73 11.41
N PHE A 120 9.29 -8.99 11.68
CA PHE A 120 10.14 -10.16 11.41
C PHE A 120 9.48 -11.01 10.33
N THR A 121 10.05 -11.07 9.15
CA THR A 121 9.64 -12.02 8.12
C THR A 121 10.45 -13.30 8.30
N ILE A 122 9.89 -14.31 8.94
CA ILE A 122 10.52 -15.61 9.21
C ILE A 122 10.45 -16.45 7.94
N LEU A 123 11.61 -16.82 7.41
CA LEU A 123 11.75 -17.55 6.15
C LEU A 123 12.12 -19.01 6.35
N SER A 124 12.81 -19.33 7.44
CA SER A 124 13.16 -20.73 7.74
C SER A 124 13.23 -21.00 9.23
N VAL A 125 13.15 -22.28 9.58
CA VAL A 125 13.19 -22.82 10.93
C VAL A 125 14.43 -23.67 11.09
N GLY A 126 15.17 -23.46 12.19
CA GLY A 126 16.40 -24.14 12.49
C GLY A 126 17.66 -23.32 12.19
N SER A 127 18.80 -23.84 12.60
CA SER A 127 20.12 -23.18 12.45
C SER A 127 20.91 -23.67 11.22
N GLY A 128 20.45 -24.74 10.56
CA GLY A 128 21.08 -25.36 9.38
C GLY A 128 20.62 -24.85 8.06
N ASP A 129 20.47 -25.75 7.08
CA ASP A 129 19.98 -25.46 5.75
C ASP A 129 18.55 -24.91 5.76
N TYR A 130 18.19 -24.21 4.68
CA TYR A 130 16.87 -23.63 4.52
C TYR A 130 15.76 -24.69 4.66
N LYS A 131 14.91 -24.54 5.64
CA LYS A 131 13.70 -25.33 5.84
C LYS A 131 12.53 -24.39 5.98
N ALA A 132 11.64 -24.39 4.99
CA ALA A 132 10.44 -23.56 5.01
C ALA A 132 9.64 -23.72 6.32
N PRO A 133 8.98 -22.66 6.81
CA PRO A 133 8.11 -22.75 7.97
C PRO A 133 6.99 -23.77 7.74
N SER A 134 6.60 -24.45 8.80
CA SER A 134 5.49 -25.41 8.79
C SER A 134 4.36 -24.94 9.70
N SER A 135 3.20 -25.56 9.60
CA SER A 135 2.08 -25.31 10.52
C SER A 135 2.48 -25.54 11.98
N SER A 136 3.39 -26.49 12.26
CA SER A 136 3.90 -26.71 13.62
C SER A 136 4.74 -25.54 14.13
N ALA A 137 5.50 -24.87 13.25
CA ALA A 137 6.26 -23.69 13.59
C ALA A 137 5.34 -22.49 13.90
N VAL A 138 4.27 -22.32 13.12
CA VAL A 138 3.22 -21.32 13.39
C VAL A 138 2.58 -21.58 14.74
N ASN A 139 2.14 -22.81 15.00
CA ASN A 139 1.52 -23.19 16.27
C ASN A 139 2.46 -22.97 17.46
N SER A 140 3.77 -23.24 17.30
CA SER A 140 4.77 -22.99 18.33
C SER A 140 4.87 -21.50 18.67
N LEU A 141 4.90 -20.63 17.66
CA LEU A 141 4.90 -19.18 17.85
C LEU A 141 3.59 -18.71 18.50
N VAL A 142 2.44 -19.16 18.00
CA VAL A 142 1.13 -18.81 18.56
C VAL A 142 1.01 -19.20 20.03
N ASN A 143 1.45 -20.42 20.40
CA ASN A 143 1.45 -20.88 21.79
C ASN A 143 2.38 -20.05 22.67
N TYR A 144 3.58 -19.75 22.18
CA TYR A 144 4.53 -18.89 22.89
C TYR A 144 3.93 -17.50 23.14
N PHE A 145 3.42 -16.81 22.11
CA PHE A 145 2.87 -15.48 22.26
C PHE A 145 1.58 -15.48 23.08
N SER A 146 0.74 -16.50 22.97
CA SER A 146 -0.44 -16.64 23.84
C SER A 146 -0.08 -16.78 25.32
N SER A 147 1.04 -17.43 25.62
CA SER A 147 1.55 -17.51 26.98
C SER A 147 2.18 -16.18 27.46
N GLN A 148 2.98 -15.53 26.59
CA GLN A 148 3.63 -14.24 26.92
C GLN A 148 2.62 -13.11 27.09
N TYR A 149 1.55 -13.13 26.29
CA TYR A 149 0.50 -12.11 26.24
C TYR A 149 -0.84 -12.63 26.81
N SER A 150 -0.78 -13.42 27.88
CA SER A 150 -1.97 -14.02 28.50
C SER A 150 -2.98 -13.00 29.04
N ASP A 151 -2.53 -11.77 29.35
CA ASP A 151 -3.34 -10.63 29.78
C ASP A 151 -3.77 -9.72 28.62
N TYR A 152 -3.37 -10.04 27.38
CA TYR A 152 -3.75 -9.30 26.20
C TYR A 152 -5.07 -9.83 25.62
N LYS A 153 -5.85 -8.92 25.01
CA LYS A 153 -7.02 -9.34 24.23
C LYS A 153 -6.58 -10.03 22.96
N HIS A 154 -6.97 -11.29 22.77
CA HIS A 154 -6.61 -12.09 21.59
C HIS A 154 -7.75 -12.15 20.58
N LEU A 155 -7.40 -12.07 19.30
CA LEU A 155 -8.31 -12.25 18.17
C LEU A 155 -7.64 -13.14 17.12
N PHE A 156 -8.38 -14.12 16.58
CA PHE A 156 -7.96 -14.93 15.45
C PHE A 156 -8.82 -14.61 14.23
N ILE A 157 -8.16 -14.37 13.10
CA ILE A 157 -8.82 -14.02 11.84
C ILE A 157 -8.40 -15.01 10.78
N ARG A 158 -9.39 -15.57 10.08
CA ARG A 158 -9.20 -16.31 8.83
C ARG A 158 -9.43 -15.38 7.64
N GLU A 159 -8.84 -15.76 6.48
CA GLU A 159 -9.20 -15.13 5.21
C GLU A 159 -10.71 -14.92 5.07
N PRO A 160 -11.17 -13.88 4.36
CA PRO A 160 -10.39 -13.04 3.43
C PRO A 160 -9.97 -11.68 3.99
N LEU A 161 -10.06 -11.43 5.29
CA LEU A 161 -9.74 -10.11 5.87
C LEU A 161 -8.23 -9.85 5.99
N THR A 162 -7.42 -10.90 5.90
CA THR A 162 -5.95 -10.85 5.98
C THR A 162 -5.33 -11.69 4.87
N THR A 163 -4.03 -11.53 4.62
CA THR A 163 -3.28 -12.27 3.59
C THR A 163 -3.10 -13.76 3.92
N GLY A 164 -3.49 -14.18 5.11
CA GLY A 164 -3.50 -15.55 5.60
C GLY A 164 -4.03 -15.60 7.03
N PRO A 165 -4.17 -16.79 7.64
CA PRO A 165 -4.59 -16.92 9.03
C PRO A 165 -3.71 -16.09 9.95
N THR A 166 -4.33 -15.20 10.74
CA THR A 166 -3.64 -14.22 11.56
C THR A 166 -4.13 -14.27 13.00
N HIS A 167 -3.19 -14.38 13.93
CA HIS A 167 -3.41 -14.21 15.36
C HIS A 167 -2.97 -12.83 15.79
N LEU A 168 -3.78 -12.13 16.57
CA LEU A 168 -3.57 -10.78 17.05
C LEU A 168 -3.69 -10.75 18.57
N TRP A 169 -2.74 -10.13 19.24
CA TRP A 169 -2.79 -9.82 20.68
C TRP A 169 -2.72 -8.31 20.85
N LYS A 170 -3.61 -7.77 21.66
CA LYS A 170 -3.72 -6.33 21.89
C LYS A 170 -3.66 -5.96 23.36
N LYS A 171 -2.82 -4.97 23.68
CA LYS A 171 -2.82 -4.24 24.96
C LYS A 171 -2.53 -2.77 24.70
N ASN A 172 -3.45 -1.91 25.10
CA ASN A 172 -3.36 -0.48 24.83
C ASN A 172 -3.01 -0.18 23.35
N ASN A 173 -1.92 0.54 23.09
CA ASN A 173 -1.44 0.92 21.77
C ASN A 173 -0.75 -0.21 20.98
N LEU A 174 -0.32 -1.26 21.66
CA LEU A 174 0.43 -2.35 21.05
C LEU A 174 -0.50 -3.40 20.47
N ILE A 175 -0.30 -3.71 19.19
CA ILE A 175 -0.79 -4.92 18.55
C ILE A 175 0.42 -5.77 18.19
N VAL A 176 0.38 -7.03 18.57
CA VAL A 176 1.33 -8.07 18.12
C VAL A 176 0.56 -9.01 17.21
N SER A 177 1.10 -9.32 16.06
CA SER A 177 0.46 -10.24 15.10
C SER A 177 1.40 -11.34 14.64
N VAL A 178 0.84 -12.54 14.45
CA VAL A 178 1.49 -13.68 13.78
C VAL A 178 0.61 -14.10 12.62
N SER A 179 1.13 -13.94 11.40
CA SER A 179 0.43 -14.27 10.16
C SER A 179 1.21 -15.31 9.36
N SER A 180 0.51 -16.27 8.75
CA SER A 180 1.10 -17.22 7.80
C SER A 180 0.89 -16.72 6.39
N LEU A 181 1.97 -16.60 5.61
CA LEU A 181 1.92 -16.24 4.20
C LEU A 181 2.13 -17.50 3.36
N TYR A 182 1.20 -17.75 2.43
CA TYR A 182 1.18 -18.95 1.61
C TYR A 182 1.68 -18.70 0.19
N ALA A 183 2.40 -19.67 -0.37
CA ALA A 183 2.65 -19.81 -1.79
C ALA A 183 2.01 -21.13 -2.25
N GLY A 184 0.85 -21.04 -2.89
CA GLY A 184 0.01 -22.21 -3.14
C GLY A 184 -0.55 -22.81 -1.84
N SER A 185 -0.27 -24.10 -1.60
CA SER A 185 -0.70 -24.81 -0.39
C SER A 185 0.32 -24.79 0.74
N GLU A 186 1.55 -24.28 0.51
CA GLU A 186 2.66 -24.31 1.45
C GLU A 186 2.86 -22.94 2.13
N ILE A 187 3.31 -22.95 3.39
CA ILE A 187 3.69 -21.76 4.10
C ILE A 187 5.05 -21.29 3.56
N ASN A 188 5.04 -20.14 2.88
CA ASN A 188 6.24 -19.53 2.34
C ASN A 188 7.04 -18.76 3.42
N SER A 189 6.31 -18.06 4.29
CA SER A 189 6.92 -17.31 5.39
C SER A 189 5.90 -17.08 6.51
N ILE A 190 6.42 -16.67 7.68
CA ILE A 190 5.58 -16.22 8.79
C ILE A 190 5.96 -14.76 9.05
N SER A 191 4.97 -13.86 9.09
CA SER A 191 5.15 -12.50 9.56
C SER A 191 4.83 -12.43 11.04
N LEU A 192 5.77 -11.88 11.82
CA LEU A 192 5.59 -11.48 13.21
C LEU A 192 5.76 -9.97 13.28
N GLU A 193 4.72 -9.26 13.63
CA GLU A 193 4.73 -7.80 13.67
C GLU A 193 4.35 -7.26 15.04
N TYR A 194 4.99 -6.14 15.39
CA TYR A 194 4.69 -5.31 16.56
C TYR A 194 4.32 -3.91 16.06
N GLU A 195 3.11 -3.47 16.34
CA GLU A 195 2.54 -2.25 15.79
C GLU A 195 2.12 -1.27 16.88
N ASN A 196 2.61 -0.03 16.81
CA ASN A 196 2.04 1.10 17.57
C ASN A 196 0.82 1.63 16.80
N TYR A 197 -0.36 1.08 17.12
CA TYR A 197 -1.53 1.24 16.27
C TYR A 197 -2.09 2.68 16.20
N PRO A 198 -2.08 3.51 17.26
CA PRO A 198 -2.42 4.93 17.17
C PRO A 198 -1.60 5.68 16.10
N ILE A 199 -0.30 5.39 15.99
CA ILE A 199 0.57 6.01 14.98
C ILE A 199 0.21 5.52 13.59
N ILE A 200 0.01 4.21 13.40
CA ILE A 200 -0.39 3.60 12.12
C ILE A 200 -1.72 4.19 11.64
N ARG A 201 -2.70 4.29 12.53
CA ARG A 201 -4.00 4.88 12.21
C ARG A 201 -3.91 6.35 11.82
N GLY A 202 -3.04 7.12 12.50
CA GLY A 202 -2.76 8.52 12.18
C GLY A 202 -2.16 8.69 10.78
N ILE A 203 -1.17 7.86 10.42
CA ILE A 203 -0.56 7.83 9.08
C ILE A 203 -1.61 7.47 8.03
N SER A 204 -2.41 6.44 8.26
CA SER A 204 -3.46 5.99 7.35
C SER A 204 -4.52 7.08 7.10
N LYS A 205 -4.98 7.77 8.15
CA LYS A 205 -5.92 8.90 8.02
C LYS A 205 -5.34 10.04 7.19
N LYS A 206 -4.07 10.40 7.41
CA LYS A 206 -3.38 11.44 6.67
C LYS A 206 -3.27 11.09 5.18
N LEU A 207 -2.83 9.86 4.86
CA LEU A 207 -2.73 9.38 3.47
C LEU A 207 -4.10 9.40 2.76
N SER A 208 -5.17 8.98 3.45
CA SER A 208 -6.53 9.01 2.91
C SER A 208 -7.01 10.45 2.66
N ALA A 209 -6.70 11.39 3.56
CA ALA A 209 -7.05 12.80 3.38
C ALA A 209 -6.31 13.42 2.19
N ASP A 210 -5.01 13.16 2.04
CA ASP A 210 -4.21 13.62 0.91
C ASP A 210 -4.70 13.03 -0.42
N GLN A 211 -5.10 11.77 -0.42
CA GLN A 211 -5.69 11.12 -1.59
C GLN A 211 -7.03 11.75 -1.98
N MET A 212 -7.92 11.97 -1.01
CA MET A 212 -9.21 12.65 -1.25
C MET A 212 -9.03 14.08 -1.74
N LYS A 213 -8.03 14.81 -1.22
CA LYS A 213 -7.68 16.14 -1.72
C LYS A 213 -7.29 16.09 -3.19
N ARG A 214 -6.39 15.16 -3.58
CA ARG A 214 -5.99 14.98 -5.00
C ARG A 214 -7.17 14.61 -5.90
N ILE A 215 -8.12 13.78 -5.42
CA ILE A 215 -9.32 13.42 -6.19
C ILE A 215 -10.18 14.67 -6.41
N ARG A 216 -10.39 15.50 -5.37
CA ARG A 216 -11.15 16.75 -5.50
C ARG A 216 -10.49 17.74 -6.47
N GLU A 217 -9.18 17.96 -6.32
CA GLU A 217 -8.40 18.82 -7.22
C GLU A 217 -8.51 18.39 -8.69
N ARG A 218 -8.45 17.07 -8.96
CA ARG A 218 -8.64 16.52 -10.32
C ARG A 218 -10.08 16.73 -10.83
N ALA A 219 -11.08 16.54 -9.96
CA ALA A 219 -12.47 16.74 -10.33
C ALA A 219 -12.77 18.22 -10.65
N GLU A 220 -12.22 19.16 -9.87
CA GLU A 220 -12.32 20.60 -10.11
C GLU A 220 -11.59 21.00 -11.40
N ALA A 221 -10.38 20.50 -11.61
CA ALA A 221 -9.63 20.74 -12.85
C ALA A 221 -10.42 20.23 -14.07
N LYS A 222 -11.01 19.04 -13.99
CA LYS A 222 -11.87 18.49 -15.06
C LYS A 222 -13.05 19.39 -15.38
N LYS A 223 -13.75 19.89 -14.36
CA LYS A 223 -14.89 20.80 -14.54
C LYS A 223 -14.46 22.12 -15.19
N ASN A 224 -13.31 22.66 -14.78
CA ASN A 224 -12.79 23.92 -15.32
C ASN A 224 -12.28 23.78 -16.76
N ASN A 225 -11.78 22.61 -17.14
CA ASN A 225 -11.17 22.38 -18.45
C ASN A 225 -12.10 21.63 -19.42
N GLU A 226 -13.32 21.27 -19.03
CA GLU A 226 -14.23 20.44 -19.83
C GLU A 226 -14.44 20.96 -21.27
N ASN A 227 -14.46 22.29 -21.43
CA ASN A 227 -14.62 22.96 -22.71
C ASN A 227 -13.34 23.65 -23.22
N ASP A 228 -12.18 23.35 -22.60
CA ASP A 228 -10.94 23.97 -23.04
C ASP A 228 -10.52 23.42 -24.41
N PRO A 229 -10.25 24.29 -25.42
CA PRO A 229 -9.90 23.86 -26.76
C PRO A 229 -8.60 23.07 -26.85
N VAL A 230 -7.75 23.12 -25.81
CA VAL A 230 -6.51 22.36 -25.71
C VAL A 230 -6.77 20.89 -25.31
N VAL A 231 -7.92 20.57 -24.69
CA VAL A 231 -8.25 19.17 -24.36
C VAL A 231 -8.34 18.32 -25.61
N GLY A 232 -7.59 17.21 -25.66
CA GLY A 232 -7.51 16.29 -26.79
C GLY A 232 -6.09 15.96 -27.20
N MET A 233 -5.96 15.30 -28.35
CA MET A 233 -4.66 14.87 -28.87
C MET A 233 -4.18 15.79 -29.99
N PHE A 234 -2.90 16.14 -29.92
CA PHE A 234 -2.19 16.95 -30.92
C PHE A 234 -0.99 16.18 -31.44
N LYS A 235 -0.71 16.28 -32.73
CA LYS A 235 0.40 15.58 -33.41
C LYS A 235 1.25 16.53 -34.21
N CYS A 236 2.58 16.42 -34.07
CA CYS A 236 3.57 17.07 -34.94
C CYS A 236 3.84 16.19 -36.15
N LYS A 237 3.65 16.73 -37.38
CA LYS A 237 3.95 16.01 -38.63
C LYS A 237 5.46 15.83 -38.88
N LYS A 238 6.27 16.78 -38.32
CA LYS A 238 7.71 16.79 -38.55
C LYS A 238 8.45 15.72 -37.74
N THR A 239 8.05 15.52 -36.48
CA THR A 239 8.72 14.58 -35.55
C THR A 239 7.90 13.33 -35.25
N ASN A 240 6.60 13.30 -35.60
CA ASN A 240 5.59 12.33 -35.20
C ASN A 240 5.26 12.31 -33.67
N ASP A 241 5.83 13.22 -32.91
CA ASP A 241 5.52 13.37 -31.49
C ASP A 241 4.07 13.80 -31.28
N LYS A 242 3.55 13.48 -30.08
CA LYS A 242 2.16 13.78 -29.74
C LYS A 242 2.05 14.31 -28.33
N TYR A 243 1.12 15.23 -28.12
CA TYR A 243 0.61 15.66 -26.83
C TYR A 243 -0.82 15.20 -26.65
N LEU A 244 -1.14 14.57 -25.50
CA LEU A 244 -2.49 14.29 -25.06
C LEU A 244 -2.80 15.16 -23.83
N PHE A 245 -3.82 16.00 -23.92
CA PHE A 245 -4.30 16.82 -22.82
C PHE A 245 -5.62 16.27 -22.31
N ASN A 246 -5.66 15.83 -21.05
CA ASN A 246 -6.87 15.37 -20.39
C ASN A 246 -7.59 16.56 -19.73
N GLY A 247 -8.92 16.51 -19.69
CA GLY A 247 -9.71 17.53 -19.03
C GLY A 247 -9.48 17.67 -17.51
N ASP A 248 -8.81 16.72 -16.87
CA ASP A 248 -8.46 16.77 -15.44
C ASP A 248 -7.15 17.53 -15.15
N GLY A 249 -6.55 18.18 -16.15
CA GLY A 249 -5.30 18.92 -16.03
C GLY A 249 -4.04 18.04 -16.07
N THR A 250 -4.19 16.75 -16.41
CA THR A 250 -3.07 15.85 -16.70
C THR A 250 -2.86 15.71 -18.20
N GLY A 251 -1.72 15.17 -18.62
CA GLY A 251 -1.45 14.88 -20.01
C GLY A 251 -0.25 13.97 -20.20
N TYR A 252 -0.02 13.58 -21.46
CA TYR A 252 1.11 12.73 -21.84
C TYR A 252 1.79 13.29 -23.08
N PHE A 253 3.11 13.34 -23.04
CA PHE A 253 3.95 13.56 -24.23
C PHE A 253 4.47 12.22 -24.74
N PHE A 254 4.26 11.94 -26.01
CA PHE A 254 4.69 10.71 -26.67
C PHE A 254 5.80 11.04 -27.67
N THR A 255 6.98 10.46 -27.49
CA THR A 255 8.13 10.59 -28.39
C THR A 255 8.93 9.28 -28.42
N GLY A 256 9.42 8.88 -29.59
CA GLY A 256 10.32 7.74 -29.73
C GLY A 256 9.82 6.41 -29.16
N GLY A 257 8.50 6.19 -29.06
CA GLY A 257 7.90 4.97 -28.46
C GLY A 257 7.78 5.01 -26.94
N THR A 258 8.15 6.12 -26.29
CA THR A 258 8.00 6.36 -24.85
C THR A 258 6.90 7.39 -24.58
N ASN A 259 6.45 7.45 -23.35
CA ASN A 259 5.56 8.51 -22.90
C ASN A 259 6.04 9.11 -21.57
N THR A 260 5.77 10.40 -21.39
CA THR A 260 6.07 11.14 -20.17
C THR A 260 4.81 11.86 -19.72
N GLU A 261 4.42 11.63 -18.46
CA GLU A 261 3.27 12.31 -17.84
C GLU A 261 3.63 13.73 -17.47
N PHE A 262 2.68 14.67 -17.65
CA PHE A 262 2.76 16.03 -17.19
C PHE A 262 1.43 16.50 -16.59
N LYS A 263 1.48 17.59 -15.82
CA LYS A 263 0.33 18.41 -15.45
C LYS A 263 0.30 19.63 -16.33
N TRP A 264 -0.88 20.09 -16.70
CA TRP A 264 -1.02 21.27 -17.54
C TRP A 264 -2.03 22.26 -16.99
N SER A 265 -1.78 23.51 -17.32
CA SER A 265 -2.71 24.61 -17.13
C SER A 265 -2.59 25.57 -18.32
N ARG A 266 -3.66 26.31 -18.59
CA ARG A 266 -3.62 27.34 -19.63
C ARG A 266 -4.02 28.69 -19.07
N LYS A 267 -3.29 29.70 -19.47
CA LYS A 267 -3.65 31.09 -19.26
C LYS A 267 -3.53 31.82 -20.60
N ASP A 268 -4.64 32.32 -21.09
CA ASP A 268 -4.73 32.92 -22.42
C ASP A 268 -4.27 31.94 -23.51
N ASP A 269 -3.29 32.30 -24.32
CA ASP A 269 -2.69 31.48 -25.37
C ASP A 269 -1.49 30.62 -24.89
N ILE A 270 -1.05 30.76 -23.63
CA ILE A 270 0.08 30.02 -23.08
C ILE A 270 -0.44 28.78 -22.36
N VAL A 271 0.00 27.62 -22.83
CA VAL A 271 -0.17 26.32 -22.16
C VAL A 271 1.10 25.99 -21.42
N THR A 272 1.02 25.86 -20.11
CA THR A 272 2.15 25.50 -19.24
C THR A 272 2.07 24.01 -18.93
N LEU A 273 3.11 23.27 -19.28
CA LEU A 273 3.32 21.88 -18.89
C LEU A 273 4.25 21.85 -17.66
N THR A 274 3.98 20.96 -16.73
CA THR A 274 4.81 20.75 -15.54
C THR A 274 5.12 19.27 -15.43
N TYR A 275 6.38 18.92 -15.61
CA TYR A 275 6.92 17.57 -15.48
C TYR A 275 7.55 17.40 -14.10
N ASP A 276 7.35 16.25 -13.46
CA ASP A 276 7.96 15.99 -12.14
C ASP A 276 9.50 15.95 -12.18
N ALA A 277 10.08 15.50 -13.30
CA ALA A 277 11.54 15.34 -13.45
C ALA A 277 12.24 16.51 -14.20
N PHE A 278 11.53 17.19 -15.09
CA PHE A 278 12.15 18.13 -16.05
C PHE A 278 11.74 19.61 -15.84
N GLY A 279 10.86 19.87 -14.88
CA GLY A 279 10.40 21.23 -14.61
C GLY A 279 9.24 21.67 -15.50
N LYS A 280 9.31 22.93 -15.99
CA LYS A 280 8.21 23.54 -16.76
C LYS A 280 8.59 23.74 -18.22
N GLU A 281 7.62 23.53 -19.08
CA GLU A 281 7.66 23.81 -20.49
C GLU A 281 6.45 24.68 -20.88
N TYR A 282 6.57 25.47 -21.93
CA TYR A 282 5.54 26.40 -22.37
C TYR A 282 5.24 26.19 -23.84
N LEU A 283 3.97 26.00 -24.18
CA LEU A 283 3.48 25.90 -25.54
C LEU A 283 2.57 27.10 -25.83
N LEU A 284 2.55 27.55 -27.09
CA LEU A 284 1.65 28.62 -27.54
C LEU A 284 0.46 27.99 -28.28
N PHE A 285 -0.76 28.28 -27.83
CA PHE A 285 -1.99 27.81 -28.47
C PHE A 285 -2.54 28.84 -29.46
N ASP A 286 -2.64 28.46 -30.72
CA ASP A 286 -3.26 29.28 -31.76
C ASP A 286 -4.78 28.96 -31.88
N TYR A 287 -5.61 29.83 -31.38
CA TYR A 287 -7.08 29.66 -31.39
C TYR A 287 -7.70 29.57 -32.76
N LYS A 288 -7.15 30.28 -33.75
CA LYS A 288 -7.70 30.29 -35.11
C LYS A 288 -7.41 28.98 -35.84
N LYS A 289 -6.21 28.48 -35.68
CA LYS A 289 -5.75 27.25 -36.32
C LYS A 289 -5.97 25.98 -35.48
N LYS A 290 -6.30 26.16 -34.20
CA LYS A 290 -6.39 25.06 -33.20
C LYS A 290 -5.12 24.21 -33.15
N THR A 291 -3.95 24.86 -33.14
CA THR A 291 -2.63 24.23 -33.12
C THR A 291 -1.85 24.65 -31.88
N LEU A 292 -0.95 23.78 -31.43
CA LEU A 292 0.06 24.13 -30.44
C LEU A 292 1.40 24.40 -31.16
N LYS A 293 2.17 25.32 -30.64
CA LYS A 293 3.53 25.63 -31.10
C LYS A 293 4.51 25.47 -29.97
N GLU A 294 5.61 24.82 -30.26
CA GLU A 294 6.74 24.57 -29.35
C GLU A 294 8.01 25.12 -29.99
N ASP A 295 8.81 25.86 -29.24
CA ASP A 295 10.14 26.30 -29.68
C ASP A 295 11.17 25.28 -29.18
N SER A 296 11.54 24.35 -30.09
CA SER A 296 12.47 23.26 -29.80
C SER A 296 13.88 23.67 -30.13
N GLU A 297 14.83 23.56 -29.20
CA GLU A 297 16.25 23.83 -29.42
C GLU A 297 16.84 23.04 -30.61
N SER A 298 16.41 21.79 -30.81
CA SER A 298 16.94 20.89 -31.85
C SER A 298 16.25 21.04 -33.19
N TYR A 299 14.96 21.41 -33.19
CA TYR A 299 14.13 21.38 -34.40
C TYR A 299 13.54 22.75 -34.80
N GLY A 300 13.79 23.78 -33.98
CA GLY A 300 13.14 25.09 -34.13
C GLY A 300 11.64 24.99 -33.87
N MET A 301 10.85 25.88 -34.46
CA MET A 301 9.40 25.92 -34.23
C MET A 301 8.72 24.63 -34.73
N LEU A 302 8.17 23.87 -33.80
CA LEU A 302 7.31 22.72 -34.06
C LEU A 302 5.85 23.12 -33.99
N VAL A 303 5.03 22.54 -34.86
CA VAL A 303 3.58 22.78 -34.89
C VAL A 303 2.87 21.44 -34.73
N PHE A 304 2.00 21.38 -33.73
CA PHE A 304 1.18 20.22 -33.42
C PHE A 304 -0.27 20.53 -33.80
N GLU A 305 -0.84 19.72 -34.67
CA GLU A 305 -2.21 19.81 -35.14
C GLU A 305 -3.11 18.89 -34.31
N LYS A 306 -4.30 19.34 -33.99
CA LYS A 306 -5.29 18.53 -33.27
C LYS A 306 -5.77 17.40 -34.17
N ILE A 307 -5.81 16.16 -33.65
CA ILE A 307 -6.22 14.94 -34.36
C ILE A 307 -7.41 14.27 -33.68
#